data_824dbf41b6cf14e55efd3fed1286b2df
#
_entry.id   824dbf41b6cf14e55efd3fed1286b2df
#
_cell.length_a   1.000
_cell.length_b   1.000
_cell.length_c   1.000
_cell.angle_alpha   90.00
_cell.angle_beta   90.00
_cell.angle_gamma   90.00
#
_symmetry.space_group_name_H-M   'P 1'
#
loop_
_entity.id
_entity.type
_entity.pdbx_description
1 polymer ?
#
loop_
_entity_poly.entity_id
_entity_poly.type
_entity_poly.pdbx_seq_one_letter_code
_entity_poly.pdbx_strand_id
1 'polypeptide(L)'
;MSSFKEGLIQSWERSGNSGLIFRIVDKEGSPLPPFIPGQYTALSLDPSDPDKTRAYSICSSTDDPFWEFLVTLVPGGYMSENLLKLKKGDTIFYRNNPKGQLILSKLKPNFKSAIFVGTGSGIGPFRSMLLAICKDSGLSKLNLTLLQGARYSSELHYHNDFQMLSQKLNLDYRKFISREVPSSGITNAVKGRVTDFFTPQTLQNFPPDSSVVFLCGNPSMIDDVSAILEPYGFSKEASNLVLESYW
;
A
#
# COMPACT_ATOMS: atom_id res chain seq x y z
N MET A 1 22.19 13.12 -9.01
CA MET A 1 21.44 11.88 -8.71
C MET A 1 21.52 11.67 -7.21
N SER A 2 20.41 11.36 -6.50
CA SER A 2 20.49 11.03 -5.07
C SER A 2 21.31 9.74 -4.91
N SER A 3 22.32 9.77 -4.04
CA SER A 3 23.17 8.62 -3.74
C SER A 3 22.39 7.58 -2.94
N PHE A 4 22.74 6.32 -3.07
CA PHE A 4 22.31 5.30 -2.13
C PHE A 4 23.00 5.50 -0.78
N LYS A 5 22.27 5.23 0.29
CA LYS A 5 22.79 5.12 1.65
C LYS A 5 22.69 3.66 2.12
N GLU A 6 23.50 3.32 3.10
CA GLU A 6 23.45 2.00 3.71
C GLU A 6 22.45 1.96 4.86
N GLY A 7 21.56 0.99 4.82
CA GLY A 7 20.67 0.64 5.91
C GLY A 7 20.95 -0.77 6.44
N LEU A 8 20.45 -1.06 7.61
CA LEU A 8 20.50 -2.39 8.22
C LEU A 8 19.09 -2.96 8.35
N ILE A 9 18.95 -4.24 8.06
CA ILE A 9 17.73 -4.97 8.35
C ILE A 9 17.54 -5.03 9.87
N GLN A 10 16.51 -4.37 10.38
CA GLN A 10 16.14 -4.36 11.80
C GLN A 10 15.30 -5.58 12.18
N SER A 11 14.33 -5.91 11.34
CA SER A 11 13.46 -7.07 11.49
C SER A 11 13.08 -7.64 10.14
N TRP A 12 12.71 -8.91 10.12
CA TRP A 12 12.35 -9.64 8.94
C TRP A 12 11.33 -10.73 9.31
N GLU A 13 10.20 -10.81 8.60
CA GLU A 13 9.18 -11.82 8.83
C GLU A 13 8.40 -12.17 7.55
N ARG A 14 7.97 -13.42 7.45
CA ARG A 14 7.03 -13.85 6.42
C ARG A 14 5.64 -13.29 6.70
N SER A 15 4.95 -12.86 5.65
CA SER A 15 3.56 -12.46 5.70
C SER A 15 2.74 -13.34 4.76
N GLY A 16 2.07 -14.33 5.31
CA GLY A 16 1.42 -15.37 4.54
C GLY A 16 2.40 -16.15 3.65
N ASN A 17 1.88 -16.75 2.59
CA ASN A 17 2.68 -17.61 1.70
C ASN A 17 3.49 -16.82 0.66
N SER A 18 3.06 -15.60 0.33
CA SER A 18 3.62 -14.82 -0.79
C SER A 18 4.19 -13.46 -0.38
N GLY A 19 4.16 -13.10 0.90
CA GLY A 19 4.63 -11.81 1.39
C GLY A 19 5.87 -11.89 2.27
N LEU A 20 6.59 -10.78 2.32
CA LEU A 20 7.68 -10.51 3.22
C LEU A 20 7.50 -9.11 3.79
N ILE A 21 7.52 -8.96 5.10
CA ILE A 21 7.59 -7.68 5.79
C ILE A 21 8.97 -7.54 6.40
N PHE A 22 9.62 -6.42 6.17
CA PHE A 22 10.90 -6.12 6.82
C PHE A 22 11.03 -4.64 7.13
N ARG A 23 11.87 -4.34 8.12
CA ARG A 23 12.18 -2.99 8.58
C ARG A 23 13.64 -2.69 8.37
N ILE A 24 13.93 -1.46 8.00
CA ILE A 24 15.30 -0.95 7.93
C ILE A 24 15.49 0.25 8.84
N VAL A 25 16.71 0.41 9.31
CA VAL A 25 17.22 1.61 9.97
C VAL A 25 18.47 2.07 9.24
N ASP A 26 18.84 3.33 9.40
CA ASP A 26 20.10 3.84 8.86
C ASP A 26 21.30 3.14 9.56
N LYS A 27 22.32 2.78 8.80
CA LYS A 27 23.49 2.04 9.32
C LYS A 27 24.30 2.85 10.32
N GLU A 28 24.36 4.16 10.16
CA GLU A 28 25.08 5.07 11.04
C GLU A 28 24.26 5.51 12.27
N GLY A 29 23.01 5.01 12.39
CA GLY A 29 22.09 5.36 13.47
C GLY A 29 21.45 6.74 13.33
N SER A 30 21.62 7.39 12.19
CA SER A 30 20.94 8.64 11.87
C SER A 30 19.43 8.40 11.63
N PRO A 31 18.57 9.42 11.84
CA PRO A 31 17.18 9.30 11.41
C PRO A 31 17.09 9.04 9.90
N LEU A 32 16.18 8.14 9.51
CA LEU A 32 15.87 7.97 8.10
C LEU A 32 15.24 9.25 7.53
N PRO A 33 15.42 9.55 6.24
CA PRO A 33 14.82 10.74 5.62
C PRO A 33 13.30 10.79 5.84
N PRO A 34 12.73 11.98 6.05
CA PRO A 34 11.28 12.13 6.15
C PRO A 34 10.62 11.73 4.83
N PHE A 35 9.41 11.20 4.92
CA PHE A 35 8.59 10.85 3.77
C PHE A 35 7.13 11.29 3.97
N ILE A 36 6.41 11.41 2.87
CA ILE A 36 4.96 11.63 2.89
C ILE A 36 4.27 10.27 2.81
N PRO A 37 3.29 9.96 3.69
CA PRO A 37 2.56 8.70 3.66
C PRO A 37 2.03 8.35 2.27
N GLY A 38 2.36 7.14 1.81
CA GLY A 38 2.08 6.66 0.47
C GLY A 38 3.27 6.70 -0.49
N GLN A 39 4.35 7.41 -0.16
CA GLN A 39 5.58 7.41 -0.95
C GLN A 39 6.32 6.08 -0.91
N TYR A 40 7.15 5.87 -1.93
CA TYR A 40 8.10 4.76 -2.05
C TYR A 40 9.54 5.26 -2.05
N THR A 41 10.47 4.34 -1.81
CA THR A 41 11.90 4.54 -2.09
C THR A 41 12.45 3.40 -2.92
N ALA A 42 13.60 3.63 -3.56
CA ALA A 42 14.32 2.55 -4.23
C ALA A 42 15.24 1.84 -3.24
N LEU A 43 15.14 0.53 -3.20
CA LEU A 43 16.03 -0.37 -2.47
C LEU A 43 16.91 -1.15 -3.43
N SER A 44 18.14 -1.42 -3.02
CA SER A 44 19.09 -2.23 -3.78
C SER A 44 19.90 -3.14 -2.85
N LEU A 45 20.29 -4.26 -3.37
CA LEU A 45 21.28 -5.16 -2.74
C LEU A 45 22.68 -4.96 -3.33
N ASP A 46 22.76 -4.24 -4.45
CA ASP A 46 24.00 -3.87 -5.10
C ASP A 46 23.76 -2.56 -5.88
N PRO A 47 24.09 -1.40 -5.30
CA PRO A 47 23.81 -0.09 -5.91
C PRO A 47 24.65 0.21 -7.18
N SER A 48 25.64 -0.62 -7.47
CA SER A 48 26.45 -0.51 -8.72
C SER A 48 25.70 -1.07 -9.93
N ASP A 49 24.67 -1.89 -9.70
CA ASP A 49 23.85 -2.53 -10.72
C ASP A 49 22.41 -2.02 -10.68
N PRO A 50 21.98 -1.20 -11.64
CA PRO A 50 20.61 -0.69 -11.69
C PRO A 50 19.54 -1.79 -11.76
N ASP A 51 19.86 -2.93 -12.37
CA ASP A 51 18.92 -4.05 -12.52
C ASP A 51 18.62 -4.75 -11.17
N LYS A 52 19.44 -4.50 -10.16
CA LYS A 52 19.25 -4.97 -8.79
C LYS A 52 18.53 -3.96 -7.88
N THR A 53 17.96 -2.92 -8.47
CA THR A 53 17.24 -1.87 -7.76
C THR A 53 15.74 -1.98 -8.02
N ARG A 54 14.92 -1.90 -6.98
CA ARG A 54 13.45 -1.89 -7.10
C ARG A 54 12.85 -0.83 -6.19
N ALA A 55 11.71 -0.27 -6.63
CA ALA A 55 10.90 0.63 -5.83
C ALA A 55 10.01 -0.16 -4.87
N TYR A 56 9.95 0.29 -3.61
CA TYR A 56 9.08 -0.28 -2.59
C TYR A 56 8.41 0.84 -1.80
N SER A 57 7.08 0.74 -1.65
CA SER A 57 6.32 1.68 -0.86
C SER A 57 6.65 1.56 0.62
N ILE A 58 6.77 2.71 1.29
CA ILE A 58 7.01 2.78 2.73
C ILE A 58 5.68 2.55 3.44
N CYS A 59 5.62 1.50 4.27
CA CYS A 59 4.41 1.05 4.95
C CYS A 59 4.31 1.51 6.41
N SER A 60 5.42 1.99 6.99
CA SER A 60 5.50 2.48 8.37
C SER A 60 4.76 3.80 8.58
N SER A 61 4.55 4.17 9.84
CA SER A 61 4.18 5.54 10.22
C SER A 61 5.35 6.50 10.02
N THR A 62 5.07 7.78 9.83
CA THR A 62 6.10 8.83 9.81
C THR A 62 6.80 9.03 11.15
N ASP A 63 6.19 8.55 12.25
CA ASP A 63 6.75 8.66 13.61
C ASP A 63 7.58 7.44 13.99
N ASP A 64 7.58 6.40 13.16
CA ASP A 64 8.38 5.20 13.41
C ASP A 64 9.87 5.53 13.18
N PRO A 65 10.78 5.01 14.02
CA PRO A 65 12.21 5.24 13.84
C PRO A 65 12.82 4.36 12.74
N PHE A 66 12.01 3.67 11.96
CA PHE A 66 12.38 2.76 10.88
C PHE A 66 11.47 2.96 9.67
N TRP A 67 11.93 2.52 8.51
CA TRP A 67 11.03 2.29 7.38
C TRP A 67 10.66 0.81 7.32
N GLU A 68 9.36 0.55 7.12
CA GLU A 68 8.82 -0.80 6.91
C GLU A 68 8.38 -0.97 5.46
N PHE A 69 8.61 -2.16 4.93
CA PHE A 69 8.24 -2.53 3.56
C PHE A 69 7.50 -3.85 3.54
N LEU A 70 6.47 -3.91 2.68
CA LEU A 70 5.80 -5.15 2.30
C LEU A 70 6.19 -5.51 0.87
N VAL A 71 6.72 -6.68 0.67
CA VAL A 71 7.15 -7.19 -0.63
C VAL A 71 6.34 -8.42 -1.01
N THR A 72 5.74 -8.43 -2.19
CA THR A 72 5.22 -9.66 -2.78
C THR A 72 6.39 -10.45 -3.38
N LEU A 73 6.54 -11.69 -2.95
CA LEU A 73 7.61 -12.57 -3.42
C LEU A 73 7.28 -13.11 -4.81
N VAL A 74 8.16 -12.86 -5.75
CA VAL A 74 8.06 -13.35 -7.13
C VAL A 74 9.03 -14.52 -7.30
N PRO A 75 8.56 -15.73 -7.61
CA PRO A 75 9.44 -16.87 -7.88
C PRO A 75 10.43 -16.53 -9.01
N GLY A 76 11.71 -16.84 -8.82
CA GLY A 76 12.79 -16.52 -9.76
C GLY A 76 13.17 -15.03 -9.81
N GLY A 77 12.50 -14.17 -9.07
CA GLY A 77 12.80 -12.73 -9.03
C GLY A 77 14.06 -12.44 -8.18
N TYR A 78 15.03 -11.73 -8.76
CA TYR A 78 16.30 -11.43 -8.07
C TYR A 78 16.10 -10.84 -6.66
N MET A 79 15.30 -9.77 -6.53
CA MET A 79 15.06 -9.15 -5.23
C MET A 79 14.36 -10.11 -4.27
N SER A 80 13.35 -10.85 -4.72
CA SER A 80 12.59 -11.78 -3.88
C SER A 80 13.49 -12.87 -3.30
N GLU A 81 14.30 -13.51 -4.14
CA GLU A 81 15.20 -14.60 -3.71
C GLU A 81 16.30 -14.14 -2.77
N ASN A 82 16.80 -12.92 -2.97
CA ASN A 82 17.89 -12.41 -2.15
C ASN A 82 17.37 -11.74 -0.86
N LEU A 83 16.24 -11.05 -0.88
CA LEU A 83 15.59 -10.57 0.34
C LEU A 83 15.25 -11.71 1.30
N LEU A 84 14.91 -12.89 0.78
CA LEU A 84 14.65 -14.09 1.59
C LEU A 84 15.89 -14.65 2.32
N LYS A 85 17.08 -14.32 1.88
CA LYS A 85 18.35 -14.75 2.50
C LYS A 85 18.84 -13.77 3.56
N LEU A 86 18.33 -12.52 3.56
CA LEU A 86 18.72 -11.49 4.53
C LEU A 86 18.29 -11.86 5.95
N LYS A 87 19.09 -11.40 6.90
CA LYS A 87 18.88 -11.53 8.33
C LYS A 87 18.98 -10.17 9.00
N LYS A 88 18.56 -10.12 10.26
CA LYS A 88 18.79 -8.92 11.09
C LYS A 88 20.27 -8.57 11.12
N GLY A 89 20.58 -7.32 10.85
CA GLY A 89 21.94 -6.79 10.78
C GLY A 89 22.59 -6.80 9.39
N ASP A 90 21.98 -7.48 8.41
CA ASP A 90 22.48 -7.45 7.04
C ASP A 90 22.25 -6.06 6.39
N THR A 91 23.16 -5.70 5.49
CA THR A 91 23.12 -4.41 4.79
C THR A 91 22.15 -4.46 3.61
N ILE A 92 21.36 -3.39 3.49
CA ILE A 92 20.56 -3.06 2.31
C ILE A 92 20.79 -1.59 1.95
N PHE A 93 20.74 -1.27 0.67
CA PHE A 93 20.92 0.11 0.20
C PHE A 93 19.57 0.76 -0.08
N TYR A 94 19.38 2.02 0.32
CA TYR A 94 18.16 2.77 0.08
C TYR A 94 18.44 4.15 -0.52
N ARG A 95 17.53 4.65 -1.35
CA ARG A 95 17.59 6.04 -1.80
C ARG A 95 17.07 6.98 -0.71
N ASN A 96 17.83 8.06 -0.45
CA ASN A 96 17.48 9.03 0.60
C ASN A 96 16.42 10.08 0.19
N ASN A 97 15.77 9.89 -0.95
CA ASN A 97 14.75 10.79 -1.48
C ASN A 97 13.48 9.99 -1.84
N PRO A 98 12.59 9.73 -0.89
CA PRO A 98 11.29 9.09 -1.15
C PRO A 98 10.51 9.87 -2.21
N LYS A 99 9.77 9.15 -3.06
CA LYS A 99 9.02 9.69 -4.20
C LYS A 99 7.64 9.02 -4.26
N GLY A 100 6.80 9.48 -5.18
CA GLY A 100 5.49 8.91 -5.45
C GLY A 100 4.41 9.97 -5.52
N GLN A 101 3.30 9.65 -6.18
CA GLN A 101 2.14 10.51 -6.33
C GLN A 101 0.93 9.99 -5.54
N LEU A 102 1.04 8.81 -4.95
CA LEU A 102 -0.01 8.18 -4.15
C LEU A 102 0.03 8.72 -2.71
N ILE A 103 -0.26 10.02 -2.55
CA ILE A 103 -0.07 10.76 -1.30
C ILE A 103 -1.34 11.47 -0.83
N LEU A 104 -1.45 11.66 0.48
CA LEU A 104 -2.64 12.29 1.11
C LEU A 104 -2.89 13.72 0.69
N SER A 105 -1.88 14.47 0.23
CA SER A 105 -2.07 15.83 -0.31
C SER A 105 -2.93 15.88 -1.59
N LYS A 106 -3.26 14.74 -2.17
CA LYS A 106 -4.27 14.62 -3.24
C LYS A 106 -5.70 14.70 -2.72
N LEU A 107 -5.91 14.58 -1.41
CA LEU A 107 -7.20 14.83 -0.78
C LEU A 107 -7.52 16.31 -0.84
N LYS A 108 -8.49 16.68 -1.67
CA LYS A 108 -8.98 18.07 -1.77
C LYS A 108 -9.91 18.38 -0.59
N PRO A 109 -10.03 19.66 -0.16
CA PRO A 109 -10.88 20.03 0.96
C PRO A 109 -12.38 19.72 0.80
N ASN A 110 -12.85 19.59 -0.45
CA ASN A 110 -14.24 19.25 -0.77
C ASN A 110 -14.51 17.73 -0.74
N PHE A 111 -13.48 16.87 -0.67
CA PHE A 111 -13.69 15.45 -0.59
C PHE A 111 -14.24 15.05 0.79
N LYS A 112 -15.28 14.23 0.77
CA LYS A 112 -15.95 13.66 1.94
C LYS A 112 -15.66 12.17 2.08
N SER A 113 -15.24 11.53 0.99
CA SER A 113 -14.97 10.09 0.95
C SER A 113 -13.65 9.79 0.24
N ALA A 114 -12.93 8.79 0.77
CA ALA A 114 -11.74 8.25 0.13
C ALA A 114 -11.82 6.72 0.06
N ILE A 115 -11.60 6.16 -1.13
CA ILE A 115 -11.61 4.73 -1.39
C ILE A 115 -10.18 4.31 -1.71
N PHE A 116 -9.65 3.36 -0.99
CA PHE A 116 -8.34 2.76 -1.18
C PHE A 116 -8.52 1.34 -1.71
N VAL A 117 -7.95 1.04 -2.86
CA VAL A 117 -8.05 -0.27 -3.52
C VAL A 117 -6.66 -0.85 -3.72
N GLY A 118 -6.37 -1.94 -3.04
CA GLY A 118 -5.05 -2.55 -3.10
C GLY A 118 -5.05 -4.06 -3.28
N THR A 119 -4.05 -4.56 -4.01
CA THR A 119 -3.80 -5.99 -4.17
C THR A 119 -2.33 -6.32 -3.89
N GLY A 120 -2.09 -7.45 -3.22
CA GLY A 120 -0.73 -7.86 -2.86
C GLY A 120 -0.03 -6.81 -2.01
N SER A 121 1.22 -6.47 -2.37
CA SER A 121 1.99 -5.42 -1.67
C SER A 121 1.46 -4.00 -1.89
N GLY A 122 0.54 -3.79 -2.86
CA GLY A 122 -0.13 -2.50 -3.07
C GLY A 122 -1.00 -2.04 -1.91
N ILE A 123 -1.25 -2.90 -0.93
CA ILE A 123 -1.91 -2.51 0.33
C ILE A 123 -0.98 -1.72 1.27
N GLY A 124 0.33 -1.86 1.09
CA GLY A 124 1.35 -1.26 1.97
C GLY A 124 1.29 0.26 2.09
N PRO A 125 1.28 1.04 0.99
CA PRO A 125 1.19 2.49 1.07
C PRO A 125 -0.10 2.96 1.77
N PHE A 126 -1.20 2.23 1.64
CA PHE A 126 -2.46 2.56 2.31
C PHE A 126 -2.37 2.38 3.83
N ARG A 127 -1.56 1.43 4.32
CA ARG A 127 -1.29 1.33 5.75
C ARG A 127 -0.64 2.61 6.27
N SER A 128 0.41 3.10 5.63
CA SER A 128 1.07 4.35 6.01
C SER A 128 0.10 5.55 5.97
N MET A 129 -0.71 5.64 4.91
CA MET A 129 -1.70 6.70 4.75
C MET A 129 -2.78 6.66 5.84
N LEU A 130 -3.34 5.49 6.14
CA LEU A 130 -4.38 5.33 7.17
C LEU A 130 -3.84 5.58 8.59
N LEU A 131 -2.59 5.21 8.87
CA LEU A 131 -1.91 5.57 10.12
C LEU A 131 -1.78 7.09 10.27
N ALA A 132 -1.49 7.82 9.19
CA ALA A 132 -1.44 9.28 9.20
C ALA A 132 -2.84 9.90 9.35
N ILE A 133 -3.84 9.41 8.64
CA ILE A 133 -5.24 9.85 8.77
C ILE A 133 -5.73 9.68 10.22
N CYS A 134 -5.36 8.59 10.88
CA CYS A 134 -5.76 8.32 12.26
C CYS A 134 -5.24 9.39 13.26
N LYS A 135 -4.17 10.09 12.90
CA LYS A 135 -3.56 11.16 13.72
C LYS A 135 -4.06 12.57 13.36
N ASP A 136 -4.68 12.72 12.20
CA ASP A 136 -5.17 14.00 11.70
C ASP A 136 -6.66 14.16 12.01
N SER A 137 -7.00 15.11 12.89
CA SER A 137 -8.38 15.35 13.35
C SER A 137 -9.33 15.84 12.24
N GLY A 138 -8.80 16.40 11.16
CA GLY A 138 -9.56 16.81 9.98
C GLY A 138 -9.84 15.63 9.06
N LEU A 139 -8.81 14.87 8.72
CA LEU A 139 -8.89 13.73 7.81
C LEU A 139 -9.60 12.52 8.42
N SER A 140 -9.54 12.36 9.75
CA SER A 140 -10.23 11.25 10.45
C SER A 140 -11.77 11.31 10.38
N LYS A 141 -12.34 12.45 9.93
CA LYS A 141 -13.77 12.63 9.70
C LYS A 141 -14.25 12.15 8.32
N LEU A 142 -13.34 11.82 7.42
CA LEU A 142 -13.68 11.28 6.11
C LEU A 142 -14.38 9.92 6.22
N ASN A 143 -15.29 9.65 5.28
CA ASN A 143 -15.78 8.29 5.06
C ASN A 143 -14.70 7.52 4.29
N LEU A 144 -14.10 6.54 4.93
CA LEU A 144 -13.00 5.78 4.38
C LEU A 144 -13.49 4.39 3.98
N THR A 145 -13.07 3.92 2.82
CA THR A 145 -13.30 2.54 2.37
C THR A 145 -11.95 1.95 1.95
N LEU A 146 -11.60 0.78 2.48
CA LEU A 146 -10.43 0.02 2.09
C LEU A 146 -10.87 -1.30 1.46
N LEU A 147 -10.53 -1.50 0.19
CA LEU A 147 -10.78 -2.73 -0.55
C LEU A 147 -9.44 -3.46 -0.72
N GLN A 148 -9.29 -4.58 -0.03
CA GLN A 148 -8.12 -5.43 -0.16
C GLN A 148 -8.46 -6.66 -0.99
N GLY A 149 -7.80 -6.82 -2.14
CA GLY A 149 -7.88 -8.02 -2.97
C GLY A 149 -6.72 -8.98 -2.70
N ALA A 150 -7.04 -10.26 -2.55
CA ALA A 150 -6.08 -11.34 -2.39
C ALA A 150 -6.52 -12.57 -3.19
N ARG A 151 -5.58 -13.48 -3.48
CA ARG A 151 -5.91 -14.79 -4.07
C ARG A 151 -6.41 -15.76 -3.01
N TYR A 152 -5.77 -15.74 -1.84
CA TYR A 152 -6.03 -16.60 -0.69
C TYR A 152 -6.11 -15.76 0.58
N SER A 153 -6.83 -16.23 1.58
CA SER A 153 -6.97 -15.54 2.87
C SER A 153 -5.63 -15.32 3.59
N SER A 154 -4.67 -16.22 3.39
CA SER A 154 -3.31 -16.10 3.92
C SER A 154 -2.50 -14.95 3.30
N GLU A 155 -2.98 -14.34 2.21
CA GLU A 155 -2.36 -13.19 1.54
C GLU A 155 -2.99 -11.85 1.96
N LEU A 156 -3.83 -11.83 2.98
CA LEU A 156 -4.38 -10.61 3.57
C LEU A 156 -3.32 -9.94 4.48
N HIS A 157 -2.30 -9.36 3.85
CA HIS A 157 -1.24 -8.65 4.56
C HIS A 157 -1.81 -7.50 5.40
N TYR A 158 -1.25 -7.26 6.60
CA TYR A 158 -1.69 -6.22 7.53
C TYR A 158 -3.16 -6.32 7.97
N HIS A 159 -3.78 -7.49 7.83
CA HIS A 159 -5.20 -7.68 8.18
C HIS A 159 -5.54 -7.16 9.59
N ASN A 160 -4.74 -7.54 10.59
CA ASN A 160 -4.97 -7.12 11.97
C ASN A 160 -4.82 -5.60 12.15
N ASP A 161 -3.85 -4.98 11.47
CA ASP A 161 -3.64 -3.54 11.52
C ASP A 161 -4.85 -2.78 10.96
N PHE A 162 -5.38 -3.24 9.82
CA PHE A 162 -6.57 -2.64 9.22
C PHE A 162 -7.84 -2.88 10.04
N GLN A 163 -7.96 -4.02 10.71
CA GLN A 163 -9.04 -4.24 11.68
C GLN A 163 -8.95 -3.27 12.87
N MET A 164 -7.77 -3.06 13.42
CA MET A 164 -7.58 -2.08 14.51
C MET A 164 -7.85 -0.65 14.02
N LEU A 165 -7.44 -0.29 12.81
CA LEU A 165 -7.71 1.03 12.23
C LEU A 165 -9.20 1.23 11.97
N SER A 166 -9.95 0.19 11.57
CA SER A 166 -11.40 0.30 11.36
C SER A 166 -12.20 0.51 12.66
N GLN A 167 -11.60 0.21 13.81
CA GLN A 167 -12.20 0.54 15.13
C GLN A 167 -11.94 1.99 15.54
N LYS A 168 -10.90 2.64 14.99
CA LYS A 168 -10.48 4.00 15.33
C LYS A 168 -10.93 5.05 14.33
N LEU A 169 -11.18 4.66 13.10
CA LEU A 169 -11.56 5.50 11.98
C LEU A 169 -12.94 5.10 11.47
N ASN A 170 -13.64 6.01 10.82
CA ASN A 170 -14.82 5.66 10.02
C ASN A 170 -14.38 4.94 8.74
N LEU A 171 -13.89 3.70 8.89
CA LEU A 171 -13.27 2.90 7.85
C LEU A 171 -14.06 1.60 7.60
N ASP A 172 -14.69 1.50 6.42
CA ASP A 172 -15.25 0.24 5.90
C ASP A 172 -14.13 -0.58 5.26
N TYR A 173 -13.66 -1.60 5.97
CA TYR A 173 -12.61 -2.49 5.50
C TYR A 173 -13.20 -3.78 4.92
N ARG A 174 -13.12 -3.94 3.59
CA ARG A 174 -13.62 -5.12 2.83
C ARG A 174 -12.50 -5.91 2.17
N LYS A 175 -12.66 -7.22 2.17
CA LYS A 175 -11.69 -8.18 1.64
C LYS A 175 -12.34 -8.98 0.51
N PHE A 176 -11.59 -9.17 -0.56
CA PHE A 176 -12.02 -9.91 -1.75
C PHE A 176 -11.02 -11.05 -2.00
N ILE A 177 -11.48 -12.29 -1.89
CA ILE A 177 -10.66 -13.49 -2.05
C ILE A 177 -11.05 -14.19 -3.34
N SER A 178 -10.12 -14.25 -4.30
CA SER A 178 -10.48 -14.68 -5.66
C SER A 178 -10.37 -16.18 -5.92
N ARG A 179 -9.55 -16.93 -5.15
CA ARG A 179 -9.26 -18.34 -5.44
C ARG A 179 -9.79 -19.34 -4.41
N GLU A 180 -10.36 -18.88 -3.33
CA GLU A 180 -10.99 -19.74 -2.32
C GLU A 180 -12.25 -19.08 -1.76
N VAL A 181 -13.05 -19.82 -1.01
CA VAL A 181 -14.10 -19.25 -0.18
C VAL A 181 -13.44 -18.74 1.10
N PRO A 182 -13.68 -17.48 1.50
CA PRO A 182 -13.10 -16.94 2.73
C PRO A 182 -13.50 -17.79 3.95
N SER A 183 -12.57 -17.99 4.88
CA SER A 183 -12.86 -18.67 6.14
C SER A 183 -13.86 -17.86 6.98
N SER A 184 -14.71 -18.52 7.73
CA SER A 184 -15.76 -17.90 8.57
C SER A 184 -15.20 -16.95 9.65
N GLY A 185 -13.92 -17.07 9.99
CA GLY A 185 -13.26 -16.18 10.96
C GLY A 185 -12.82 -14.82 10.38
N ILE A 186 -12.92 -14.61 9.06
CA ILE A 186 -12.53 -13.35 8.43
C ILE A 186 -13.79 -12.53 8.12
N THR A 187 -14.13 -11.61 9.01
CA THR A 187 -15.29 -10.72 8.84
C THR A 187 -15.17 -9.84 7.60
N ASN A 188 -16.30 -9.48 6.97
CA ASN A 188 -16.36 -8.64 5.76
C ASN A 188 -15.46 -9.14 4.62
N ALA A 189 -15.32 -10.47 4.48
CA ALA A 189 -14.63 -11.10 3.38
C ALA A 189 -15.64 -11.80 2.46
N VAL A 190 -15.47 -11.59 1.16
CA VAL A 190 -16.31 -12.20 0.12
C VAL A 190 -15.43 -12.90 -0.92
N LYS A 191 -15.98 -13.96 -1.52
CA LYS A 191 -15.36 -14.56 -2.70
C LYS A 191 -15.58 -13.64 -3.90
N GLY A 192 -14.50 -13.22 -4.55
CA GLY A 192 -14.58 -12.33 -5.70
C GLY A 192 -13.33 -11.49 -5.89
N ARG A 193 -13.46 -10.44 -6.69
CA ARG A 193 -12.41 -9.45 -6.96
C ARG A 193 -12.83 -8.08 -6.43
N VAL A 194 -11.87 -7.18 -6.23
CA VAL A 194 -12.16 -5.80 -5.78
C VAL A 194 -13.05 -5.04 -6.77
N THR A 195 -13.03 -5.42 -8.05
CA THR A 195 -13.93 -4.88 -9.09
C THR A 195 -15.40 -5.12 -8.80
N ASP A 196 -15.74 -6.19 -8.09
CA ASP A 196 -17.13 -6.55 -7.76
C ASP A 196 -17.78 -5.58 -6.76
N PHE A 197 -16.96 -4.76 -6.10
CA PHE A 197 -17.44 -3.67 -5.24
C PHE A 197 -18.12 -2.54 -6.04
N PHE A 198 -17.63 -2.25 -7.23
CA PHE A 198 -18.02 -1.09 -8.01
C PHE A 198 -19.29 -1.37 -8.85
N THR A 199 -20.42 -1.52 -8.17
CA THR A 199 -21.73 -1.62 -8.82
C THR A 199 -22.36 -0.23 -8.96
N PRO A 200 -23.35 -0.03 -9.87
CA PRO A 200 -24.08 1.23 -9.95
C PRO A 200 -24.66 1.68 -8.60
N GLN A 201 -25.17 0.75 -7.79
CA GLN A 201 -25.72 1.04 -6.46
C GLN A 201 -24.64 1.52 -5.50
N THR A 202 -23.47 0.88 -5.51
CA THR A 202 -22.35 1.27 -4.64
C THR A 202 -21.83 2.65 -5.04
N LEU A 203 -21.67 2.90 -6.33
CA LEU A 203 -21.12 4.15 -6.86
C LEU A 203 -21.98 5.38 -6.58
N GLN A 204 -23.31 5.21 -6.41
CA GLN A 204 -24.20 6.30 -5.99
C GLN A 204 -23.80 6.90 -4.64
N ASN A 205 -23.13 6.14 -3.77
CA ASN A 205 -22.65 6.62 -2.45
C ASN A 205 -21.32 7.41 -2.54
N PHE A 206 -20.70 7.44 -3.72
CA PHE A 206 -19.40 8.07 -3.94
C PHE A 206 -19.45 9.06 -5.12
N PRO A 207 -20.12 10.23 -4.95
CA PRO A 207 -20.14 11.23 -6.00
C PRO A 207 -18.73 11.69 -6.38
N PRO A 208 -18.36 11.78 -7.65
CA PRO A 208 -16.98 12.05 -8.10
C PRO A 208 -16.47 13.44 -7.66
N ASP A 209 -17.37 14.42 -7.46
CA ASP A 209 -17.00 15.76 -7.01
C ASP A 209 -16.60 15.82 -5.52
N SER A 210 -16.96 14.80 -4.75
CA SER A 210 -16.68 14.73 -3.29
C SER A 210 -16.02 13.44 -2.84
N SER A 211 -15.56 12.61 -3.79
CA SER A 211 -14.89 11.35 -3.52
C SER A 211 -13.58 11.25 -4.31
N VAL A 212 -12.61 10.54 -3.73
CA VAL A 212 -11.35 10.21 -4.39
C VAL A 212 -11.08 8.72 -4.28
N VAL A 213 -10.51 8.14 -5.32
CA VAL A 213 -10.09 6.73 -5.35
C VAL A 213 -8.59 6.64 -5.51
N PHE A 214 -7.95 5.87 -4.63
CA PHE A 214 -6.53 5.53 -4.67
C PHE A 214 -6.38 4.06 -5.07
N LEU A 215 -5.63 3.79 -6.14
CA LEU A 215 -5.38 2.44 -6.64
C LEU A 215 -3.90 2.09 -6.52
N CYS A 216 -3.58 0.92 -5.96
CA CYS A 216 -2.21 0.44 -5.92
C CYS A 216 -2.11 -1.09 -6.01
N GLY A 217 -1.18 -1.60 -6.80
CA GLY A 217 -0.90 -3.03 -6.91
C GLY A 217 -0.83 -3.54 -8.34
N ASN A 218 -1.54 -4.63 -8.61
CA ASN A 218 -1.51 -5.30 -9.92
C ASN A 218 -2.02 -4.38 -11.05
N PRO A 219 -1.27 -4.22 -12.17
CA PRO A 219 -1.67 -3.37 -13.29
C PRO A 219 -3.07 -3.70 -13.84
N SER A 220 -3.38 -4.98 -14.06
CA SER A 220 -4.71 -5.37 -14.57
C SER A 220 -5.83 -4.96 -13.61
N MET A 221 -5.61 -5.02 -12.29
CA MET A 221 -6.60 -4.53 -11.32
C MET A 221 -6.79 -3.02 -11.43
N ILE A 222 -5.71 -2.28 -11.62
CA ILE A 222 -5.75 -0.82 -11.78
C ILE A 222 -6.51 -0.46 -13.05
N ASP A 223 -6.22 -1.14 -14.17
CA ASP A 223 -6.87 -0.91 -15.46
C ASP A 223 -8.37 -1.25 -15.38
N ASP A 224 -8.72 -2.42 -14.84
CA ASP A 224 -10.11 -2.87 -14.69
C ASP A 224 -10.93 -1.89 -13.83
N VAL A 225 -10.40 -1.48 -12.66
CA VAL A 225 -11.10 -0.53 -11.77
C VAL A 225 -11.19 0.85 -12.41
N SER A 226 -10.14 1.32 -13.08
CA SER A 226 -10.15 2.61 -13.77
C SER A 226 -11.21 2.64 -14.87
N ALA A 227 -11.31 1.59 -15.69
CA ALA A 227 -12.31 1.47 -16.75
C ALA A 227 -13.75 1.45 -16.20
N ILE A 228 -13.98 0.84 -15.03
CA ILE A 228 -15.29 0.86 -14.36
C ILE A 228 -15.64 2.26 -13.85
N LEU A 229 -14.66 3.00 -13.34
CA LEU A 229 -14.86 4.30 -12.69
C LEU A 229 -14.99 5.48 -13.68
N GLU A 230 -14.35 5.38 -14.84
CA GLU A 230 -14.32 6.45 -15.85
C GLU A 230 -15.71 6.95 -16.27
N PRO A 231 -16.70 6.08 -16.60
CA PRO A 231 -18.06 6.51 -16.94
C PRO A 231 -18.79 7.25 -15.81
N TYR A 232 -18.31 7.13 -14.57
CA TYR A 232 -18.88 7.79 -13.41
C TYR A 232 -18.15 9.09 -13.03
N GLY A 233 -17.23 9.57 -13.87
CA GLY A 233 -16.55 10.86 -13.70
C GLY A 233 -15.29 10.82 -12.85
N PHE A 234 -14.73 9.64 -12.60
CA PHE A 234 -13.41 9.50 -11.96
C PHE A 234 -12.31 9.48 -13.02
N SER A 235 -11.34 10.36 -12.90
CA SER A 235 -10.19 10.40 -13.80
C SER A 235 -8.96 11.05 -13.13
N LYS A 236 -7.80 10.87 -13.75
CA LYS A 236 -6.56 11.55 -13.32
C LYS A 236 -6.66 13.05 -13.53
N GLU A 237 -7.29 13.49 -14.60
CA GLU A 237 -7.50 14.90 -14.98
C GLU A 237 -8.36 15.62 -13.94
N ALA A 238 -9.43 14.96 -13.47
CA ALA A 238 -10.27 15.48 -12.38
C ALA A 238 -9.57 15.45 -11.03
N SER A 239 -8.41 14.76 -10.94
CA SER A 239 -7.61 14.56 -9.72
C SER A 239 -8.40 13.83 -8.61
N ASN A 240 -9.41 13.05 -8.97
CA ASN A 240 -10.19 12.19 -8.08
C ASN A 240 -9.90 10.69 -8.27
N LEU A 241 -8.97 10.35 -9.19
CA LEU A 241 -8.40 9.03 -9.38
C LEU A 241 -6.87 9.12 -9.31
N VAL A 242 -6.29 8.55 -8.28
CA VAL A 242 -4.84 8.54 -8.02
C VAL A 242 -4.37 7.10 -8.06
N LEU A 243 -3.36 6.80 -8.85
CA LEU A 243 -2.90 5.43 -9.01
C LEU A 243 -1.38 5.31 -9.06
N GLU A 244 -0.89 4.16 -8.61
CA GLU A 244 0.51 3.75 -8.72
C GLU A 244 0.57 2.24 -8.99
N SER A 245 1.10 1.86 -10.16
CA SER A 245 1.28 0.46 -10.51
C SER A 245 2.68 -0.01 -10.15
N TYR A 246 2.80 -1.24 -9.68
CA TYR A 246 4.08 -1.90 -9.52
C TYR A 246 4.41 -2.63 -10.83
N TRP A 247 5.54 -2.27 -11.45
CA TRP A 247 6.26 -2.73 -12.63
C TRP A 247 6.37 -1.70 -13.74
#